data_59e22622a03839a38fa1f7a69bbd2856
#
_entry.id   59e22622a03839a38fa1f7a69bbd2856
#
_cell.length_a   1.000
_cell.length_b   1.000
_cell.length_c   1.000
_cell.angle_alpha   90.00
_cell.angle_beta   90.00
_cell.angle_gamma   90.00
#
_symmetry.space_group_name_H-M   'P 1'
#
loop_
_entity.id
_entity.type
_entity.pdbx_description
1 polymer ?
#
loop_
_entity_poly.entity_id
_entity_poly.type
_entity_poly.pdbx_seq_one_letter_code
_entity_poly.pdbx_strand_id
1 'polypeptide(L)'
;VRIIGGASRGLKLAEVGAGDAAAHLRPTSDRVREAIFNLLINGGYGSPVQGARVLDVFAGTGALGLEALSRGAQHATFVENGRTALALLTRNIALMRAEARTTLLRQDALRPAPVGLYDLAFLDPPYGKAMGEAALPPWLPHLTEDALIVWEESIAPTIPQGLESLDQRRYGDTLVTILRKT
;
A
#
# COMPACT_ATOMS: atom_id res chain seq x y z
N VAL A 1 -13.42 -7.95 2.68
CA VAL A 1 -12.11 -7.45 3.10
C VAL A 1 -12.18 -7.11 4.59
N ARG A 2 -11.27 -7.65 5.37
CA ARG A 2 -11.18 -7.42 6.82
C ARG A 2 -9.78 -7.00 7.21
N ILE A 3 -9.65 -6.23 8.27
CA ILE A 3 -8.37 -6.03 8.95
C ILE A 3 -7.98 -7.35 9.62
N ILE A 4 -6.76 -7.83 9.36
CA ILE A 4 -6.29 -9.16 9.75
C ILE A 4 -5.66 -9.16 11.13
N GLY A 5 -4.90 -8.12 11.46
CA GLY A 5 -4.15 -8.04 12.71
C GLY A 5 -4.19 -6.68 13.37
N GLY A 6 -3.59 -6.58 14.55
CA GLY A 6 -3.45 -5.35 15.30
C GLY A 6 -4.71 -4.90 16.03
N ALA A 7 -4.76 -3.62 16.40
CA ALA A 7 -5.79 -3.05 17.25
C ALA A 7 -7.21 -3.10 16.65
N SER A 8 -7.32 -3.08 15.32
CA SER A 8 -8.61 -3.11 14.61
C SER A 8 -8.90 -4.47 13.96
N ARG A 9 -8.26 -5.53 14.42
CA ARG A 9 -8.44 -6.90 13.89
C ARG A 9 -9.92 -7.27 13.82
N GLY A 10 -10.32 -7.82 12.67
CA GLY A 10 -11.69 -8.28 12.42
C GLY A 10 -12.62 -7.20 11.89
N LEU A 11 -12.21 -5.94 11.87
CA LEU A 11 -13.02 -4.87 11.30
C LEU A 11 -13.24 -5.12 9.81
N LYS A 12 -14.52 -5.14 9.42
CA LYS A 12 -14.90 -5.30 8.01
C LYS A 12 -14.84 -3.95 7.30
N LEU A 13 -14.09 -3.89 6.22
CA LEU A 13 -13.97 -2.71 5.38
C LEU A 13 -15.03 -2.71 4.27
N ALA A 14 -15.40 -1.51 3.83
CA ALA A 14 -16.23 -1.34 2.64
C ALA A 14 -15.41 -1.71 1.40
N GLU A 15 -16.05 -2.40 0.47
CA GLU A 15 -15.47 -2.87 -0.78
C GLU A 15 -16.43 -2.64 -1.93
N VAL A 16 -15.92 -2.74 -3.16
CA VAL A 16 -16.78 -2.64 -4.35
C VAL A 16 -17.72 -3.84 -4.37
N GLY A 17 -19.02 -3.58 -4.56
CA GLY A 17 -20.01 -4.64 -4.73
C GLY A 17 -19.75 -5.46 -6.00
N ALA A 18 -20.14 -6.73 -5.97
CA ALA A 18 -20.10 -7.59 -7.15
C ALA A 18 -20.97 -6.98 -8.25
N GLY A 19 -20.35 -6.42 -9.29
CA GLY A 19 -21.08 -5.81 -10.41
C GLY A 19 -20.60 -4.42 -10.81
N ASP A 20 -19.75 -3.75 -10.03
CA ASP A 20 -19.18 -2.47 -10.44
C ASP A 20 -17.88 -2.70 -11.21
N ALA A 21 -18.02 -3.16 -12.47
CA ALA A 21 -16.88 -3.36 -13.37
C ALA A 21 -16.17 -2.04 -13.74
N ALA A 22 -16.80 -0.90 -13.50
CA ALA A 22 -16.23 0.42 -13.83
C ALA A 22 -15.15 0.87 -12.84
N ALA A 23 -15.15 0.32 -11.64
CA ALA A 23 -14.22 0.75 -10.60
C ALA A 23 -12.81 0.18 -10.78
N HIS A 24 -12.60 -0.84 -11.61
CA HIS A 24 -11.32 -1.54 -11.83
C HIS A 24 -10.55 -1.85 -10.54
N LEU A 25 -11.26 -1.87 -9.42
CA LEU A 25 -10.67 -2.13 -8.11
C LEU A 25 -10.56 -3.63 -7.91
N ARG A 26 -9.33 -4.11 -7.85
CA ARG A 26 -9.05 -5.47 -7.45
C ARG A 26 -8.50 -5.43 -6.04
N PRO A 27 -9.31 -5.76 -5.03
CA PRO A 27 -8.81 -5.75 -3.65
C PRO A 27 -7.74 -6.83 -3.49
N THR A 28 -6.64 -6.47 -2.82
CA THR A 28 -5.69 -7.46 -2.33
C THR A 28 -6.45 -8.39 -1.38
N SER A 29 -6.41 -9.69 -1.65
CA SER A 29 -7.11 -10.66 -0.80
C SER A 29 -6.60 -10.59 0.64
N ASP A 30 -7.44 -10.94 1.59
CA ASP A 30 -7.07 -11.02 3.00
C ASP A 30 -5.84 -11.92 3.21
N ARG A 31 -5.78 -13.04 2.47
CA ARG A 31 -4.67 -14.00 2.52
C ARG A 31 -3.35 -13.38 2.05
N VAL A 32 -3.34 -12.66 0.93
CA VAL A 32 -2.14 -12.02 0.41
C VAL A 32 -1.70 -10.91 1.34
N ARG A 33 -2.63 -10.11 1.85
CA ARG A 33 -2.32 -9.04 2.80
C ARG A 33 -1.73 -9.59 4.11
N GLU A 34 -2.28 -10.67 4.64
CA GLU A 34 -1.73 -11.37 5.79
C GLU A 34 -0.30 -11.84 5.52
N ALA A 35 -0.06 -12.46 4.37
CA ALA A 35 1.27 -12.92 3.98
C ALA A 35 2.27 -11.76 3.86
N ILE A 36 1.87 -10.63 3.29
CA ILE A 36 2.71 -9.43 3.20
C ILE A 36 3.14 -8.95 4.59
N PHE A 37 2.18 -8.79 5.51
CA PHE A 37 2.51 -8.30 6.85
C PHE A 37 3.28 -9.31 7.69
N ASN A 38 3.03 -10.60 7.53
CA ASN A 38 3.85 -11.63 8.16
C ASN A 38 5.30 -11.56 7.67
N LEU A 39 5.51 -11.35 6.38
CA LEU A 39 6.84 -11.19 5.82
C LEU A 39 7.54 -9.93 6.34
N LEU A 40 6.84 -8.80 6.40
CA LEU A 40 7.39 -7.55 6.94
C LEU A 40 7.77 -7.67 8.42
N ILE A 41 6.95 -8.33 9.22
CA ILE A 41 7.14 -8.42 10.68
C ILE A 41 8.15 -9.51 11.05
N ASN A 42 8.15 -10.65 10.36
CA ASN A 42 8.94 -11.82 10.70
C ASN A 42 10.08 -12.14 9.72
N GLY A 43 10.19 -11.39 8.63
CA GLY A 43 11.14 -11.68 7.55
C GLY A 43 12.57 -11.17 7.75
N GLY A 44 12.89 -10.66 8.94
CA GLY A 44 14.25 -10.16 9.23
C GLY A 44 14.47 -8.69 8.85
N TYR A 45 13.40 -7.93 8.66
CA TYR A 45 13.47 -6.51 8.29
C TYR A 45 13.46 -5.56 9.50
N GLY A 46 13.63 -6.07 10.69
CA GLY A 46 13.47 -5.31 11.93
C GLY A 46 11.99 -5.11 12.25
N SER A 47 11.60 -3.88 12.55
CA SER A 47 10.20 -3.51 12.84
C SER A 47 9.71 -2.43 11.86
N PRO A 48 9.54 -2.77 10.56
CA PRO A 48 9.29 -1.76 9.53
C PRO A 48 7.89 -1.15 9.59
N VAL A 49 6.96 -1.76 10.32
CA VAL A 49 5.57 -1.28 10.44
C VAL A 49 5.39 -0.43 11.70
N GLN A 50 5.95 -0.85 12.82
CA GLN A 50 5.78 -0.18 14.10
C GLN A 50 6.34 1.24 14.06
N GLY A 51 5.48 2.22 14.32
CA GLY A 51 5.84 3.65 14.30
C GLY A 51 6.10 4.23 12.92
N ALA A 52 5.89 3.47 11.85
CA ALA A 52 6.20 3.90 10.49
C ALA A 52 5.27 5.01 9.99
N ARG A 53 5.82 5.88 9.16
CA ARG A 53 5.06 6.76 8.29
C ARG A 53 4.87 6.04 6.95
N VAL A 54 3.64 5.65 6.67
CA VAL A 54 3.29 4.78 5.56
C VAL A 54 2.77 5.59 4.38
N LEU A 55 3.19 5.21 3.18
CA LEU A 55 2.68 5.72 1.91
C LEU A 55 1.99 4.56 1.17
N ASP A 56 0.72 4.73 0.85
CA ASP A 56 -0.06 3.74 0.09
C ASP A 56 -0.39 4.34 -1.28
N VAL A 57 0.42 3.98 -2.28
CA VAL A 57 0.29 4.47 -3.65
C VAL A 57 -0.62 3.54 -4.44
N PHE A 58 -1.55 4.08 -5.19
CA PHE A 58 -2.68 3.33 -5.78
C PHE A 58 -3.53 2.70 -4.68
N ALA A 59 -3.92 3.51 -3.71
CA ALA A 59 -4.47 3.01 -2.43
C ALA A 59 -5.77 2.21 -2.56
N GLY A 60 -6.57 2.48 -3.59
CA GLY A 60 -7.85 1.80 -3.76
C GLY A 60 -8.76 2.02 -2.56
N THR A 61 -9.18 0.95 -1.92
CA THR A 61 -10.01 1.01 -0.71
C THR A 61 -9.21 1.30 0.57
N GLY A 62 -7.88 1.38 0.47
CA GLY A 62 -7.00 1.68 1.60
C GLY A 62 -6.63 0.49 2.47
N ALA A 63 -6.90 -0.73 2.04
CA ALA A 63 -6.72 -1.93 2.87
C ALA A 63 -5.28 -2.11 3.39
N LEU A 64 -4.27 -1.84 2.57
CA LEU A 64 -2.86 -1.99 2.98
C LEU A 64 -2.44 -0.95 4.02
N GLY A 65 -2.69 0.33 3.74
CA GLY A 65 -2.33 1.40 4.68
C GLY A 65 -3.11 1.31 5.99
N LEU A 66 -4.38 0.93 5.94
CA LEU A 66 -5.20 0.74 7.14
C LEU A 66 -4.75 -0.47 7.95
N GLU A 67 -4.34 -1.56 7.29
CA GLU A 67 -3.74 -2.71 7.96
C GLU A 67 -2.46 -2.29 8.71
N ALA A 68 -1.62 -1.48 8.07
CA ALA A 68 -0.40 -0.97 8.69
C ALA A 68 -0.71 -0.13 9.94
N LEU A 69 -1.70 0.75 9.87
CA LEU A 69 -2.15 1.53 11.04
C LEU A 69 -2.65 0.63 12.15
N SER A 70 -3.44 -0.39 11.83
CA SER A 70 -3.92 -1.37 12.82
C SER A 70 -2.78 -2.09 13.53
N ARG A 71 -1.66 -2.29 12.83
CA ARG A 71 -0.48 -3.01 13.35
C ARG A 71 0.59 -2.10 13.94
N GLY A 72 0.28 -0.83 14.16
CA GLY A 72 1.14 0.08 14.91
C GLY A 72 1.87 1.15 14.11
N ALA A 73 1.59 1.32 12.81
CA ALA A 73 2.10 2.45 12.06
C ALA A 73 1.60 3.77 12.66
N GLN A 74 2.41 4.80 12.59
CA GLN A 74 2.11 6.11 13.16
C GLN A 74 1.12 6.88 12.30
N HIS A 75 1.30 6.85 11.00
CA HIS A 75 0.52 7.62 10.04
C HIS A 75 0.47 6.92 8.69
N ALA A 76 -0.62 7.04 7.97
CA ALA A 76 -0.74 6.55 6.60
C ALA A 76 -1.22 7.66 5.67
N THR A 77 -0.48 7.86 4.58
CA THR A 77 -0.87 8.74 3.49
C THR A 77 -1.31 7.90 2.31
N PHE A 78 -2.50 8.15 1.83
CA PHE A 78 -3.11 7.42 0.71
C PHE A 78 -3.10 8.28 -0.54
N VAL A 79 -2.65 7.72 -1.64
CA VAL A 79 -2.66 8.37 -2.96
C VAL A 79 -3.65 7.64 -3.84
N GLU A 80 -4.71 8.33 -4.23
CA GLU A 80 -5.79 7.79 -5.05
C GLU A 80 -6.48 8.90 -5.82
N ASN A 81 -6.87 8.66 -7.07
CA ASN A 81 -7.63 9.62 -7.88
C ASN A 81 -8.95 9.06 -8.44
N GLY A 82 -9.24 7.79 -8.24
CA GLY A 82 -10.50 7.17 -8.69
C GLY A 82 -11.67 7.59 -7.81
N ARG A 83 -12.77 8.04 -8.41
CA ARG A 83 -13.93 8.54 -7.67
C ARG A 83 -14.54 7.48 -6.74
N THR A 84 -14.79 6.28 -7.24
CA THR A 84 -15.36 5.18 -6.45
C THR A 84 -14.41 4.73 -5.36
N ALA A 85 -13.12 4.60 -5.68
CA ALA A 85 -12.09 4.23 -4.71
C ALA A 85 -11.99 5.26 -3.58
N LEU A 86 -11.99 6.56 -3.90
CA LEU A 86 -11.93 7.64 -2.91
C LEU A 86 -13.12 7.61 -1.94
N ALA A 87 -14.31 7.32 -2.44
CA ALA A 87 -15.50 7.21 -1.59
C ALA A 87 -15.38 6.04 -0.61
N LEU A 88 -14.92 4.88 -1.08
CA LEU A 88 -14.69 3.69 -0.26
C LEU A 88 -13.57 3.91 0.75
N LEU A 89 -12.47 4.50 0.33
CA LEU A 89 -11.33 4.83 1.19
C LEU A 89 -11.74 5.78 2.32
N THR A 90 -12.46 6.84 1.99
CA THR A 90 -12.98 7.80 2.98
C THR A 90 -13.87 7.09 4.02
N ARG A 91 -14.75 6.21 3.55
CA ARG A 91 -15.61 5.40 4.42
C ARG A 91 -14.78 4.46 5.31
N ASN A 92 -13.76 3.82 4.77
CA ASN A 92 -12.92 2.89 5.53
C ASN A 92 -12.09 3.60 6.59
N ILE A 93 -11.57 4.79 6.29
CA ILE A 93 -10.89 5.64 7.28
C ILE A 93 -11.83 5.95 8.44
N ALA A 94 -13.08 6.31 8.14
CA ALA A 94 -14.08 6.61 9.16
C ALA A 94 -14.47 5.36 9.97
N LEU A 95 -14.66 4.21 9.31
CA LEU A 95 -14.96 2.93 9.99
C LEU A 95 -13.88 2.56 11.00
N MET A 96 -12.63 2.81 10.67
CA MET A 96 -11.49 2.54 11.54
C MET A 96 -11.22 3.68 12.54
N ARG A 97 -11.95 4.78 12.46
CA ARG A 97 -11.75 5.99 13.28
C ARG A 97 -10.29 6.49 13.18
N ALA A 98 -9.76 6.49 11.97
CA ALA A 98 -8.35 6.78 11.70
C ALA A 98 -8.11 8.16 11.08
N GLU A 99 -9.09 9.06 11.10
CA GLU A 99 -9.00 10.38 10.44
C GLU A 99 -7.79 11.18 10.93
N ALA A 100 -7.51 11.14 12.23
CA ALA A 100 -6.39 11.88 12.81
C ALA A 100 -5.01 11.32 12.45
N ARG A 101 -4.96 10.09 11.93
CA ARG A 101 -3.72 9.39 11.58
C ARG A 101 -3.58 9.13 10.09
N THR A 102 -4.38 9.81 9.27
CA THR A 102 -4.38 9.61 7.83
C THR A 102 -4.32 10.93 7.07
N THR A 103 -3.74 10.88 5.89
CA THR A 103 -3.79 11.96 4.90
C THR A 103 -4.25 11.36 3.58
N LEU A 104 -5.23 11.96 2.95
CA LEU A 104 -5.75 11.53 1.66
C LEU A 104 -5.32 12.50 0.58
N LEU A 105 -4.48 12.04 -0.34
CA LEU A 105 -4.01 12.80 -1.49
C LEU A 105 -4.80 12.39 -2.73
N ARG A 106 -5.72 13.26 -3.15
CA ARG A 106 -6.55 13.07 -4.34
C ARG A 106 -5.79 13.51 -5.57
N GLN A 107 -4.80 12.72 -5.97
CA GLN A 107 -3.91 13.07 -7.06
C GLN A 107 -3.46 11.85 -7.85
N ASP A 108 -2.89 12.10 -9.02
CA ASP A 108 -2.27 11.08 -9.85
C ASP A 108 -1.03 10.51 -9.15
N ALA A 109 -0.97 9.18 -9.04
CA ALA A 109 0.17 8.48 -8.46
C ALA A 109 1.50 8.74 -9.20
N LEU A 110 1.45 9.12 -10.49
CA LEU A 110 2.62 9.42 -11.30
C LEU A 110 3.17 10.84 -11.10
N ARG A 111 2.43 11.69 -10.38
CA ARG A 111 2.77 13.12 -10.20
C ARG A 111 2.64 13.52 -8.74
N PRO A 112 3.57 13.07 -7.88
CA PRO A 112 3.50 13.40 -6.48
C PRO A 112 3.66 14.90 -6.22
N ALA A 113 2.86 15.42 -5.30
CA ALA A 113 3.12 16.72 -4.70
C ALA A 113 4.06 16.52 -3.49
N PRO A 114 4.88 17.53 -3.12
CA PRO A 114 5.73 17.43 -1.95
C PRO A 114 4.91 17.28 -0.66
N VAL A 115 5.05 16.14 0.04
CA VAL A 115 4.21 15.82 1.21
C VAL A 115 4.95 15.09 2.34
N GLY A 116 6.23 15.32 2.50
CA GLY A 116 7.01 14.76 3.60
C GLY A 116 7.79 13.50 3.22
N LEU A 117 8.18 12.72 4.23
CA LEU A 117 9.01 11.52 4.10
C LEU A 117 8.29 10.32 4.68
N TYR A 118 8.49 9.15 4.05
CA TYR A 118 7.84 7.91 4.42
C TYR A 118 8.87 6.79 4.60
N ASP A 119 8.61 5.91 5.56
CA ASP A 119 9.51 4.80 5.93
C ASP A 119 9.12 3.49 5.25
N LEU A 120 7.84 3.36 4.89
CA LEU A 120 7.27 2.15 4.29
C LEU A 120 6.27 2.57 3.21
N ALA A 121 6.45 2.07 2.00
CA ALA A 121 5.54 2.34 0.90
C ALA A 121 4.93 1.05 0.37
N PHE A 122 3.63 1.09 0.09
CA PHE A 122 2.92 0.05 -0.65
C PHE A 122 2.63 0.56 -2.06
N LEU A 123 2.83 -0.29 -3.03
CA LEU A 123 2.64 0.01 -4.45
C LEU A 123 1.84 -1.13 -5.08
N ASP A 124 0.55 -0.90 -5.31
CA ASP A 124 -0.36 -1.90 -5.89
C ASP A 124 -1.06 -1.32 -7.13
N PRO A 125 -0.31 -1.10 -8.22
CA PRO A 125 -0.84 -0.51 -9.45
C PRO A 125 -1.73 -1.50 -10.21
N PRO A 126 -2.51 -1.02 -11.19
CA PRO A 126 -3.14 -1.90 -12.17
C PRO A 126 -2.08 -2.76 -12.86
N TYR A 127 -2.30 -4.08 -12.91
CA TYR A 127 -1.31 -5.02 -13.42
C TYR A 127 -1.10 -4.91 -14.92
N GLY A 128 0.14 -5.19 -15.37
CA GLY A 128 0.48 -5.29 -16.77
C GLY A 128 0.56 -3.98 -17.54
N LYS A 129 0.55 -2.84 -16.87
CA LYS A 129 0.58 -1.50 -17.49
C LYS A 129 1.85 -0.71 -17.21
N ALA A 130 2.84 -1.31 -16.57
CA ALA A 130 4.09 -0.65 -16.16
C ALA A 130 3.88 0.63 -15.36
N MET A 131 2.75 0.75 -14.66
CA MET A 131 2.43 1.96 -13.89
C MET A 131 3.27 2.06 -12.61
N GLY A 132 3.68 0.94 -12.03
CA GLY A 132 4.57 0.92 -10.88
C GLY A 132 5.95 1.45 -11.22
N GLU A 133 6.50 1.02 -12.36
CA GLU A 133 7.78 1.51 -12.89
C GLU A 133 7.75 3.01 -13.18
N ALA A 134 6.60 3.52 -13.63
CA ALA A 134 6.42 4.94 -13.91
C ALA A 134 6.21 5.77 -12.64
N ALA A 135 5.49 5.21 -11.64
CA ALA A 135 5.16 5.92 -10.41
C ALA A 135 6.33 6.00 -9.43
N LEU A 136 7.10 4.92 -9.29
CA LEU A 136 8.07 4.79 -8.21
C LEU A 136 9.21 5.82 -8.26
N PRO A 137 9.84 6.11 -9.42
CA PRO A 137 10.92 7.11 -9.46
C PRO A 137 10.53 8.50 -8.93
N PRO A 138 9.37 9.08 -9.28
CA PRO A 138 8.95 10.36 -8.69
C PRO A 138 8.74 10.34 -7.19
N TRP A 139 8.41 9.18 -6.60
CA TRP A 139 8.22 9.06 -5.15
C TRP A 139 9.51 8.80 -4.37
N LEU A 140 10.60 8.38 -5.01
CA LEU A 140 11.87 8.10 -4.32
C LEU A 140 12.38 9.25 -3.44
N PRO A 141 12.30 10.54 -3.86
CA PRO A 141 12.72 11.63 -2.99
C PRO A 141 11.89 11.79 -1.71
N HIS A 142 10.70 11.19 -1.68
CA HIS A 142 9.78 11.21 -0.52
C HIS A 142 9.95 10.00 0.40
N LEU A 143 10.90 9.13 0.13
CA LEU A 143 11.20 7.97 0.95
C LEU A 143 12.45 8.22 1.76
N THR A 144 12.45 7.80 3.03
CA THR A 144 13.63 7.87 3.89
C THR A 144 14.72 6.92 3.39
N GLU A 145 15.96 7.14 3.82
CA GLU A 145 17.02 6.15 3.60
C GLU A 145 16.62 4.83 4.25
N ASP A 146 16.93 3.72 3.60
CA ASP A 146 16.53 2.37 4.02
C ASP A 146 15.02 2.11 4.06
N ALA A 147 14.19 3.01 3.53
CA ALA A 147 12.76 2.77 3.41
C ALA A 147 12.47 1.48 2.64
N LEU A 148 11.48 0.73 3.09
CA LEU A 148 11.01 -0.46 2.40
C LEU A 148 9.85 -0.12 1.47
N ILE A 149 9.83 -0.77 0.32
CA ILE A 149 8.75 -0.70 -0.65
C ILE A 149 8.21 -2.11 -0.87
N VAL A 150 6.90 -2.27 -0.75
CA VAL A 150 6.19 -3.51 -1.05
C VAL A 150 5.41 -3.30 -2.34
N TRP A 151 5.80 -3.99 -3.38
CA TRP A 151 5.24 -3.82 -4.72
C TRP A 151 4.51 -5.08 -5.18
N GLU A 152 3.22 -4.96 -5.46
CA GLU A 152 2.41 -6.04 -6.01
C GLU A 152 2.27 -5.88 -7.51
N GLU A 153 2.51 -6.97 -8.25
CA GLU A 153 2.36 -7.02 -9.70
C GLU A 153 2.06 -8.46 -10.14
N SER A 154 1.61 -8.66 -11.37
CA SER A 154 1.38 -9.99 -11.93
C SER A 154 2.67 -10.68 -12.40
N ILE A 155 3.65 -9.89 -12.82
CA ILE A 155 4.97 -10.35 -13.27
C ILE A 155 6.07 -9.58 -12.55
N ALA A 156 7.31 -10.09 -12.65
CA ALA A 156 8.45 -9.41 -12.05
C ALA A 156 8.62 -8.02 -12.67
N PRO A 157 8.61 -6.95 -11.86
CA PRO A 157 8.78 -5.60 -12.36
C PRO A 157 10.24 -5.32 -12.71
N THR A 158 10.45 -4.32 -13.57
CA THR A 158 11.77 -3.73 -13.78
C THR A 158 12.08 -2.81 -12.62
N ILE A 159 13.13 -3.11 -11.86
CA ILE A 159 13.47 -2.35 -10.66
C ILE A 159 14.14 -1.03 -11.05
N PRO A 160 13.58 0.13 -10.67
CA PRO A 160 14.22 1.43 -10.90
C PRO A 160 15.55 1.57 -10.19
N GLN A 161 16.41 2.45 -10.72
CA GLN A 161 17.68 2.79 -10.10
C GLN A 161 17.44 3.43 -8.70
N GLY A 162 18.32 3.14 -7.76
CA GLY A 162 18.23 3.62 -6.39
C GLY A 162 17.47 2.70 -5.44
N LEU A 163 17.17 1.49 -5.90
CA LEU A 163 16.46 0.47 -5.14
C LEU A 163 17.20 -0.87 -5.22
N GLU A 164 17.14 -1.61 -4.13
CA GLU A 164 17.68 -2.97 -4.02
C GLU A 164 16.52 -3.94 -3.82
N SER A 165 16.48 -5.01 -4.61
CA SER A 165 15.49 -6.09 -4.44
C SER A 165 15.94 -7.02 -3.31
N LEU A 166 15.11 -7.15 -2.27
CA LEU A 166 15.40 -7.96 -1.09
C LEU A 166 14.72 -9.32 -1.15
N ASP A 167 13.50 -9.38 -1.67
CA ASP A 167 12.71 -10.61 -1.72
C ASP A 167 11.64 -10.54 -2.80
N GLN A 168 11.26 -11.68 -3.35
CA GLN A 168 10.12 -11.84 -4.25
C GLN A 168 9.35 -13.10 -3.88
N ARG A 169 8.04 -12.96 -3.73
CA ARG A 169 7.15 -14.06 -3.37
C ARG A 169 5.90 -14.05 -4.23
N ARG A 170 5.54 -15.22 -4.75
CA ARG A 170 4.30 -15.38 -5.51
C ARG A 170 3.20 -15.95 -4.63
N TYR A 171 2.04 -15.29 -4.69
CA TYR A 171 0.82 -15.73 -4.03
C TYR A 171 -0.29 -15.76 -5.10
N GLY A 172 -0.56 -16.94 -5.69
CA GLY A 172 -1.49 -17.05 -6.81
C GLY A 172 -1.05 -16.21 -8.01
N ASP A 173 -1.88 -15.27 -8.42
CA ASP A 173 -1.61 -14.37 -9.56
C ASP A 173 -0.82 -13.12 -9.16
N THR A 174 -0.50 -12.96 -7.90
CA THR A 174 0.20 -11.80 -7.37
C THR A 174 1.65 -12.12 -7.05
N LEU A 175 2.57 -11.37 -7.62
CA LEU A 175 3.98 -11.37 -7.25
C LEU A 175 4.24 -10.17 -6.35
N VAL A 176 4.73 -10.44 -5.15
CA VAL A 176 5.12 -9.41 -4.18
C VAL A 176 6.62 -9.25 -4.20
N THR A 177 7.09 -8.05 -4.49
CA THR A 177 8.51 -7.70 -4.49
C THR A 177 8.78 -6.73 -3.34
N ILE A 178 9.75 -7.03 -2.50
CA ILE A 178 10.20 -6.15 -1.42
C ILE A 178 11.49 -5.49 -1.84
N LEU A 179 11.50 -4.17 -1.83
CA LEU A 179 12.64 -3.34 -2.19
C LEU A 179 13.08 -2.50 -1.00
N ARG A 180 14.36 -2.13 -1.00
CA ARG A 180 14.92 -1.13 -0.07
C ARG A 180 15.48 0.03 -0.87
N LYS A 181 15.24 1.25 -0.41
CA LYS A 181 15.90 2.43 -0.94
C LYS A 181 17.37 2.44 -0.53
N THR A 182 18.24 2.58 -1.52
CA THR A 182 19.71 2.64 -1.31
C THR A 182 20.21 4.06 -1.23
#